data_151af32c7289cfa8d5288f81cc5b47de
#
_entry.id   151af32c7289cfa8d5288f81cc5b47de
#
_cell.length_a   1.000
_cell.length_b   1.000
_cell.length_c   1.000
_cell.angle_alpha   90.00
_cell.angle_beta   90.00
_cell.angle_gamma   90.00
#
_symmetry.space_group_name_H-M   'P 1'
#
loop_
_entity.id
_entity.type
_entity.pdbx_description
1 polymer ?
#
loop_
_entity_poly.entity_id
_entity_poly.type
_entity_poly.pdbx_seq_one_letter_code
_entity_poly.pdbx_strand_id
1 'polypeptide(L)'
;MLGSPYTDLDRPPLSVARLRRALVAPHGAWARLELLAETGSTNADVAEYARSGEPEGLVLVAERQRAGRGRRGRDWQSPARAGIATSVLLRPGEAVAERGWAPVPPSAYGWLPLLAGVALVQAVTRLAELEATLKWPNDLLIGAAKCGGILAEGVPMARTAAPPAIVLGIGLNVTLRADELPANPNGLPATSLQLAGAAATDRDPLLRALLRSLGDWYGRWRAAEGDAVASGLRAAYLAVCATVDRPVRVLLPDGGELTGTATGVDADGQLVVATPEATRHLSAGDILHLR
;
A
#
# COMPACT_ATOMS: atom_id res chain seq x y z
N MET A 1 19.21 -28.30 2.41
CA MET A 1 18.48 -29.08 1.39
C MET A 1 18.15 -28.12 0.27
N LEU A 2 18.71 -28.31 -0.92
CA LEU A 2 18.35 -27.55 -2.12
C LEU A 2 16.94 -28.00 -2.51
N GLY A 3 15.97 -27.09 -2.48
CA GLY A 3 14.61 -27.38 -2.91
C GLY A 3 14.60 -27.88 -4.36
N SER A 4 13.73 -28.85 -4.64
CA SER A 4 13.54 -29.39 -5.99
C SER A 4 13.24 -28.26 -6.99
N PRO A 5 13.83 -28.22 -8.18
CA PRO A 5 13.48 -27.23 -9.21
C PRO A 5 12.04 -27.32 -9.70
N TYR A 6 11.32 -28.38 -9.31
CA TYR A 6 9.91 -28.60 -9.66
C TYR A 6 8.91 -28.02 -8.63
N THR A 7 9.37 -27.46 -7.51
CA THR A 7 8.50 -26.78 -6.52
C THR A 7 8.06 -25.39 -6.98
N ASP A 8 8.59 -24.89 -8.09
CA ASP A 8 8.32 -23.54 -8.61
C ASP A 8 7.18 -23.46 -9.64
N LEU A 9 6.60 -24.58 -10.06
CA LEU A 9 5.54 -24.60 -11.09
C LEU A 9 4.26 -23.88 -10.62
N ASP A 10 3.97 -23.94 -9.32
CA ASP A 10 2.79 -23.29 -8.73
C ASP A 10 2.98 -21.79 -8.52
N ARG A 11 4.23 -21.29 -8.57
CA ARG A 11 4.61 -19.89 -8.31
C ARG A 11 5.59 -19.40 -9.36
N PRO A 12 5.14 -19.17 -10.62
CA PRO A 12 6.04 -18.75 -11.70
C PRO A 12 6.66 -17.38 -11.40
N PRO A 13 7.91 -17.14 -11.86
CA PRO A 13 8.55 -15.84 -11.70
C PRO A 13 7.82 -14.77 -12.51
N LEU A 14 7.86 -13.53 -12.02
CA LEU A 14 7.40 -12.37 -12.75
C LEU A 14 8.30 -12.10 -13.96
N SER A 15 7.72 -11.56 -15.03
CA SER A 15 8.47 -11.19 -16.22
C SER A 15 8.76 -9.69 -16.24
N VAL A 16 10.01 -9.30 -15.96
CA VAL A 16 10.42 -7.89 -16.00
C VAL A 16 10.16 -7.24 -17.37
N ALA A 17 10.35 -7.98 -18.46
CA ALA A 17 10.10 -7.48 -19.81
C ALA A 17 8.62 -7.17 -20.05
N ARG A 18 7.72 -8.05 -19.61
CA ARG A 18 6.25 -7.82 -19.69
C ARG A 18 5.81 -6.66 -18.79
N LEU A 19 6.33 -6.60 -17.58
CA LEU A 19 6.02 -5.52 -16.64
C LEU A 19 6.48 -4.17 -17.18
N ARG A 20 7.72 -4.04 -17.64
CA ARG A 20 8.25 -2.79 -18.22
C ARG A 20 7.44 -2.34 -19.42
N ARG A 21 7.13 -3.24 -20.36
CA ARG A 21 6.32 -2.91 -21.54
C ARG A 21 4.93 -2.37 -21.16
N ALA A 22 4.33 -2.88 -20.09
CA ALA A 22 2.97 -2.54 -19.70
C ALA A 22 2.86 -1.32 -18.79
N LEU A 23 3.94 -0.96 -18.06
CA LEU A 23 3.89 -0.04 -16.93
C LEU A 23 4.83 1.16 -17.05
N VAL A 24 5.91 1.04 -17.84
CA VAL A 24 6.89 2.12 -18.00
C VAL A 24 6.52 2.98 -19.19
N ALA A 25 6.80 4.29 -19.09
CA ALA A 25 6.60 5.26 -20.17
C ALA A 25 7.28 4.79 -21.48
N PRO A 26 6.68 5.09 -22.66
CA PRO A 26 5.49 5.91 -22.88
C PRO A 26 4.15 5.16 -22.67
N HIS A 27 4.14 3.86 -22.44
CA HIS A 27 2.93 3.04 -22.38
C HIS A 27 2.29 2.96 -20.98
N GLY A 28 2.98 3.46 -19.94
CA GLY A 28 2.52 3.46 -18.56
C GLY A 28 2.89 4.74 -17.82
N ALA A 29 2.47 4.80 -16.56
CA ALA A 29 2.64 5.97 -15.70
C ALA A 29 4.03 6.10 -15.06
N TRP A 30 4.82 5.01 -15.03
CA TRP A 30 6.06 4.91 -14.27
C TRP A 30 7.29 5.22 -15.12
N ALA A 31 8.33 5.81 -14.49
CA ALA A 31 9.56 6.15 -15.18
C ALA A 31 10.50 4.94 -15.33
N ARG A 32 10.54 4.08 -14.32
CA ARG A 32 11.47 2.94 -14.26
C ARG A 32 10.86 1.79 -13.47
N LEU A 33 11.15 0.55 -13.88
CA LEU A 33 10.75 -0.64 -13.13
C LEU A 33 11.91 -1.61 -13.02
N GLU A 34 12.19 -2.05 -11.81
CA GLU A 34 13.17 -3.08 -11.49
C GLU A 34 12.48 -4.27 -10.81
N LEU A 35 13.00 -5.46 -11.09
CA LEU A 35 12.60 -6.72 -10.48
C LEU A 35 13.84 -7.41 -9.92
N LEU A 36 13.83 -7.64 -8.61
CA LEU A 36 14.88 -8.37 -7.91
C LEU A 36 14.41 -9.77 -7.56
N ALA A 37 15.30 -10.76 -7.68
CA ALA A 37 15.03 -12.10 -7.21
C ALA A 37 14.85 -12.12 -5.67
N GLU A 38 15.70 -11.35 -4.98
CA GLU A 38 15.66 -11.21 -3.52
C GLU A 38 16.25 -9.87 -3.08
N THR A 39 15.67 -9.31 -2.01
CA THR A 39 16.26 -8.16 -1.31
C THR A 39 16.00 -8.24 0.20
N GLY A 40 16.60 -7.34 0.97
CA GLY A 40 16.24 -7.12 2.36
C GLY A 40 14.81 -6.57 2.48
N SER A 41 14.57 -5.40 1.88
CA SER A 41 13.26 -4.73 1.87
C SER A 41 13.20 -3.77 0.68
N THR A 42 12.15 -3.90 -0.14
CA THR A 42 11.92 -2.99 -1.28
C THR A 42 11.78 -1.53 -0.83
N ASN A 43 11.15 -1.26 0.33
CA ASN A 43 11.09 0.09 0.91
C ASN A 43 12.48 0.62 1.26
N ALA A 44 13.33 -0.19 1.88
CA ALA A 44 14.67 0.24 2.25
C ALA A 44 15.52 0.58 1.02
N ASP A 45 15.45 -0.25 -0.02
CA ASP A 45 16.18 -0.04 -1.25
C ASP A 45 15.69 1.22 -1.98
N VAL A 46 14.36 1.41 -2.11
CA VAL A 46 13.78 2.61 -2.73
C VAL A 46 14.11 3.88 -1.91
N ALA A 47 14.19 3.78 -0.57
CA ALA A 47 14.62 4.89 0.25
C ALA A 47 16.08 5.28 -0.02
N GLU A 48 16.95 4.32 -0.32
CA GLU A 48 18.34 4.59 -0.71
C GLU A 48 18.41 5.24 -2.07
N TYR A 49 17.64 4.76 -3.05
CA TYR A 49 17.49 5.43 -4.35
C TYR A 49 16.99 6.88 -4.18
N ALA A 50 16.02 7.11 -3.30
CA ALA A 50 15.51 8.46 -3.03
C ALA A 50 16.61 9.40 -2.51
N ARG A 51 17.45 8.93 -1.54
CA ARG A 51 18.58 9.69 -0.99
C ARG A 51 19.65 9.98 -2.05
N SER A 52 19.86 9.04 -2.97
CA SER A 52 20.80 9.18 -4.10
C SER A 52 20.28 10.09 -5.22
N GLY A 53 19.08 10.67 -5.07
CA GLY A 53 18.51 11.61 -6.03
C GLY A 53 17.73 10.98 -7.18
N GLU A 54 17.37 9.68 -7.10
CA GLU A 54 16.50 9.04 -8.10
C GLU A 54 15.21 9.85 -8.27
N PRO A 55 14.76 10.13 -9.51
CA PRO A 55 13.54 10.86 -9.78
C PRO A 55 12.28 10.06 -9.41
N GLU A 56 11.13 10.75 -9.36
CA GLU A 56 9.82 10.14 -9.16
C GLU A 56 9.51 9.07 -10.21
N GLY A 57 8.81 8.03 -9.79
CA GLY A 57 8.27 7.02 -10.70
C GLY A 57 9.13 5.75 -10.81
N LEU A 58 10.14 5.56 -9.94
CA LEU A 58 10.79 4.27 -9.77
C LEU A 58 9.81 3.29 -9.09
N VAL A 59 9.65 2.11 -9.69
CA VAL A 59 8.97 0.95 -9.12
C VAL A 59 9.99 -0.15 -8.89
N LEU A 60 10.10 -0.63 -7.67
CA LEU A 60 10.93 -1.77 -7.30
C LEU A 60 10.03 -2.93 -6.86
N VAL A 61 10.20 -4.08 -7.47
CA VAL A 61 9.50 -5.33 -7.16
C VAL A 61 10.50 -6.37 -6.70
N ALA A 62 10.17 -7.18 -5.70
CA ALA A 62 10.99 -8.31 -5.28
C ALA A 62 10.17 -9.61 -5.26
N GLU A 63 10.80 -10.69 -5.74
CA GLU A 63 10.23 -12.05 -5.62
C GLU A 63 10.25 -12.56 -4.18
N ARG A 64 11.20 -12.06 -3.38
CA ARG A 64 11.35 -12.35 -1.94
C ARG A 64 11.95 -11.17 -1.20
N GLN A 65 11.43 -10.90 0.00
CA GLN A 65 12.05 -10.02 0.99
C GLN A 65 12.53 -10.86 2.19
N ARG A 66 13.78 -10.62 2.63
CA ARG A 66 14.35 -11.28 3.82
C ARG A 66 14.05 -10.54 5.12
N ALA A 67 13.84 -9.22 5.02
CA ALA A 67 13.58 -8.31 6.14
C ALA A 67 12.49 -7.30 5.75
N GLY A 68 11.39 -7.81 5.15
CA GLY A 68 10.24 -6.99 4.80
C GLY A 68 9.66 -6.29 6.02
N ARG A 69 9.21 -5.05 5.85
CA ARG A 69 8.78 -4.18 6.94
C ARG A 69 7.29 -3.90 6.89
N GLY A 70 6.66 -3.90 8.05
CA GLY A 70 5.35 -3.34 8.30
C GLY A 70 5.44 -2.10 9.20
N ARG A 71 4.30 -1.49 9.52
CA ARG A 71 4.24 -0.35 10.44
C ARG A 71 4.66 -0.74 11.86
N ARG A 72 5.22 0.24 12.61
CA ARG A 72 5.61 0.09 14.02
C ARG A 72 6.60 -1.05 14.25
N GLY A 73 7.55 -1.25 13.31
CA GLY A 73 8.59 -2.26 13.43
C GLY A 73 8.11 -3.72 13.25
N ARG A 74 6.86 -3.93 12.84
CA ARG A 74 6.37 -5.28 12.52
C ARG A 74 7.01 -5.79 11.23
N ASP A 75 7.27 -7.09 11.16
CA ASP A 75 7.78 -7.73 9.97
C ASP A 75 6.66 -7.98 8.94
N TRP A 76 7.04 -7.96 7.67
CA TRP A 76 6.25 -8.47 6.55
C TRP A 76 6.99 -9.65 5.92
N GLN A 77 6.51 -10.85 6.15
CA GLN A 77 7.13 -12.09 5.67
C GLN A 77 6.23 -12.79 4.66
N SER A 78 6.85 -13.28 3.60
CA SER A 78 6.20 -14.11 2.58
C SER A 78 7.25 -15.03 1.95
N PRO A 79 6.93 -16.31 1.70
CA PRO A 79 7.79 -17.16 0.88
C PRO A 79 8.07 -16.55 -0.49
N ALA A 80 9.17 -16.95 -1.10
CA ALA A 80 9.50 -16.50 -2.45
C ALA A 80 8.34 -16.74 -3.41
N ARG A 81 7.99 -15.73 -4.20
CA ARG A 81 6.93 -15.79 -5.24
C ARG A 81 5.52 -16.12 -4.74
N ALA A 82 5.29 -16.13 -3.42
CA ALA A 82 3.96 -16.39 -2.86
C ALA A 82 3.09 -15.14 -2.79
N GLY A 83 3.69 -13.96 -2.84
CA GLY A 83 3.00 -12.68 -2.75
C GLY A 83 3.52 -11.65 -3.77
N ILE A 84 3.01 -10.45 -3.63
CA ILE A 84 3.53 -9.25 -4.27
C ILE A 84 4.21 -8.42 -3.19
N ALA A 85 5.48 -8.05 -3.41
CA ALA A 85 6.23 -7.07 -2.64
C ALA A 85 6.74 -6.01 -3.61
N THR A 86 6.19 -4.81 -3.53
CA THR A 86 6.57 -3.70 -4.43
C THR A 86 6.62 -2.40 -3.66
N SER A 87 7.55 -1.53 -4.03
CA SER A 87 7.66 -0.17 -3.51
C SER A 87 7.80 0.83 -4.65
N VAL A 88 7.20 2.00 -4.48
CA VAL A 88 7.19 3.07 -5.47
C VAL A 88 7.78 4.32 -4.85
N LEU A 89 8.64 5.02 -5.60
CA LEU A 89 9.18 6.33 -5.22
C LEU A 89 8.27 7.44 -5.75
N LEU A 90 7.79 8.29 -4.85
CA LEU A 90 6.97 9.45 -5.14
C LEU A 90 7.63 10.73 -4.62
N ARG A 91 7.46 11.84 -5.34
CA ARG A 91 7.94 13.17 -4.96
C ARG A 91 6.80 14.20 -5.07
N PRO A 92 5.73 14.05 -4.30
CA PRO A 92 4.54 14.88 -4.47
C PRO A 92 4.78 16.35 -4.19
N GLY A 93 5.79 16.72 -3.42
CA GLY A 93 6.18 18.11 -3.16
C GLY A 93 7.00 18.76 -4.25
N GLU A 94 7.33 18.05 -5.33
CA GLU A 94 8.04 18.62 -6.47
C GLU A 94 7.07 18.92 -7.62
N ALA A 95 7.26 20.05 -8.32
CA ALA A 95 6.50 20.38 -9.53
C ALA A 95 6.94 19.46 -10.68
N VAL A 96 6.00 19.07 -11.55
CA VAL A 96 6.27 18.34 -12.79
C VAL A 96 5.65 19.11 -13.95
N ALA A 97 6.44 19.98 -14.57
CA ALA A 97 5.96 20.94 -15.57
C ALA A 97 5.29 20.24 -16.77
N GLU A 98 5.86 19.13 -17.25
CA GLU A 98 5.37 18.36 -18.39
C GLU A 98 3.98 17.76 -18.15
N ARG A 99 3.58 17.61 -16.88
CA ARG A 99 2.26 17.11 -16.46
C ARG A 99 1.35 18.20 -15.91
N GLY A 100 1.83 19.43 -15.82
CA GLY A 100 1.11 20.54 -15.19
C GLY A 100 0.85 20.32 -13.68
N TRP A 101 1.68 19.52 -13.00
CA TRP A 101 1.50 19.23 -11.57
C TRP A 101 2.23 20.25 -10.71
N ALA A 102 1.49 20.93 -9.85
CA ALA A 102 2.03 21.78 -8.80
C ALA A 102 2.54 20.92 -7.61
N PRO A 103 3.39 21.48 -6.73
CA PRO A 103 3.76 20.85 -5.48
C PRO A 103 2.54 20.63 -4.59
N VAL A 104 2.41 19.43 -4.04
CA VAL A 104 1.38 19.10 -3.04
C VAL A 104 1.94 19.37 -1.64
N PRO A 105 1.18 20.00 -0.74
CA PRO A 105 1.62 20.26 0.62
C PRO A 105 1.74 18.96 1.43
N PRO A 106 2.74 18.81 2.34
CA PRO A 106 2.95 17.62 3.14
C PRO A 106 1.77 17.20 4.01
N SER A 107 0.88 18.14 4.39
CA SER A 107 -0.36 17.82 5.13
C SER A 107 -1.25 16.84 4.38
N ALA A 108 -1.28 16.88 3.05
CA ALA A 108 -2.07 15.98 2.23
C ALA A 108 -1.44 14.57 2.04
N TYR A 109 -0.20 14.33 2.48
CA TYR A 109 0.48 13.04 2.25
C TYR A 109 -0.14 11.87 3.01
N GLY A 110 -0.96 12.14 4.03
CA GLY A 110 -1.76 11.12 4.70
C GLY A 110 -2.67 10.34 3.75
N TRP A 111 -3.01 10.92 2.60
CA TRP A 111 -3.80 10.27 1.57
C TRP A 111 -3.05 9.23 0.72
N LEU A 112 -1.72 9.25 0.68
CA LEU A 112 -0.95 8.34 -0.18
C LEU A 112 -1.14 6.85 0.16
N PRO A 113 -1.07 6.41 1.42
CA PRO A 113 -1.39 5.01 1.75
C PRO A 113 -2.85 4.65 1.49
N LEU A 114 -3.79 5.60 1.66
CA LEU A 114 -5.22 5.38 1.40
C LEU A 114 -5.48 5.22 -0.10
N LEU A 115 -4.83 6.03 -0.92
CA LEU A 115 -4.82 5.94 -2.37
C LEU A 115 -4.31 4.59 -2.85
N ALA A 116 -3.18 4.11 -2.30
CA ALA A 116 -2.66 2.78 -2.59
C ALA A 116 -3.65 1.67 -2.19
N GLY A 117 -4.36 1.87 -1.08
CA GLY A 117 -5.43 0.98 -0.65
C GLY A 117 -6.55 0.87 -1.69
N VAL A 118 -7.05 2.00 -2.19
CA VAL A 118 -8.09 2.03 -3.25
C VAL A 118 -7.60 1.29 -4.50
N ALA A 119 -6.35 1.56 -4.94
CA ALA A 119 -5.77 0.88 -6.10
C ALA A 119 -5.66 -0.63 -5.88
N LEU A 120 -5.29 -1.05 -4.67
CA LEU A 120 -5.17 -2.47 -4.33
C LEU A 120 -6.53 -3.18 -4.29
N VAL A 121 -7.57 -2.56 -3.69
CA VAL A 121 -8.95 -3.07 -3.73
C VAL A 121 -9.41 -3.25 -5.17
N GLN A 122 -9.24 -2.24 -6.02
CA GLN A 122 -9.67 -2.31 -7.42
C GLN A 122 -8.97 -3.44 -8.19
N ALA A 123 -7.67 -3.66 -7.96
CA ALA A 123 -6.93 -4.75 -8.58
C ALA A 123 -7.44 -6.12 -8.13
N VAL A 124 -7.65 -6.30 -6.82
CA VAL A 124 -8.14 -7.55 -6.23
C VAL A 124 -9.56 -7.85 -6.66
N THR A 125 -10.48 -6.89 -6.53
CA THR A 125 -11.89 -7.09 -6.91
C THR A 125 -12.03 -7.44 -8.40
N ARG A 126 -11.27 -6.75 -9.25
CA ARG A 126 -11.34 -6.95 -10.70
C ARG A 126 -10.78 -8.29 -11.18
N LEU A 127 -9.67 -8.77 -10.57
CA LEU A 127 -8.93 -9.92 -11.11
C LEU A 127 -9.07 -11.18 -10.25
N ALA A 128 -9.19 -11.03 -8.94
CA ALA A 128 -9.40 -12.15 -8.04
C ALA A 128 -10.89 -12.44 -7.80
N GLU A 129 -11.79 -11.53 -8.21
CA GLU A 129 -13.24 -11.61 -8.03
C GLU A 129 -13.64 -11.77 -6.56
N LEU A 130 -12.88 -11.12 -5.66
CA LEU A 130 -13.13 -11.13 -4.23
C LEU A 130 -13.60 -9.75 -3.76
N GLU A 131 -14.56 -9.73 -2.84
CA GLU A 131 -14.91 -8.52 -2.11
C GLU A 131 -13.78 -8.16 -1.15
N ALA A 132 -13.10 -7.06 -1.45
CA ALA A 132 -12.01 -6.52 -0.65
C ALA A 132 -12.41 -5.20 -0.01
N THR A 133 -12.00 -4.98 1.23
CA THR A 133 -12.24 -3.75 1.98
C THR A 133 -10.94 -3.22 2.59
N LEU A 134 -10.95 -1.96 3.02
CA LEU A 134 -9.82 -1.32 3.66
C LEU A 134 -10.10 -1.09 5.15
N LYS A 135 -9.18 -1.51 5.97
CA LYS A 135 -9.13 -1.10 7.36
C LYS A 135 -8.10 0.02 7.50
N TRP A 136 -8.58 1.18 7.94
CA TRP A 136 -7.70 2.33 8.17
C TRP A 136 -6.58 1.98 9.17
N PRO A 137 -5.34 2.43 8.95
CA PRO A 137 -4.93 3.28 7.81
C PRO A 137 -4.37 2.50 6.61
N ASN A 138 -4.14 1.18 6.69
CA ASN A 138 -3.19 0.55 5.78
C ASN A 138 -3.40 -0.94 5.49
N ASP A 139 -4.50 -1.54 5.93
CA ASP A 139 -4.72 -2.98 5.77
C ASP A 139 -5.78 -3.27 4.71
N LEU A 140 -5.47 -4.16 3.77
CA LEU A 140 -6.45 -4.80 2.89
C LEU A 140 -7.04 -6.01 3.59
N LEU A 141 -8.36 -6.08 3.64
CA LEU A 141 -9.11 -7.19 4.21
C LEU A 141 -9.88 -7.95 3.13
N ILE A 142 -9.93 -9.28 3.27
CA ILE A 142 -10.92 -10.14 2.64
C ILE A 142 -11.72 -10.77 3.77
N GLY A 143 -13.03 -10.46 3.83
CA GLY A 143 -13.82 -10.74 5.02
C GLY A 143 -13.22 -10.08 6.28
N ALA A 144 -12.96 -10.86 7.32
CA ALA A 144 -12.35 -10.39 8.57
C ALA A 144 -10.82 -10.56 8.63
N ALA A 145 -10.18 -11.07 7.57
CA ALA A 145 -8.77 -11.44 7.57
C ALA A 145 -7.92 -10.47 6.73
N LYS A 146 -6.71 -10.18 7.19
CA LYS A 146 -5.75 -9.33 6.49
C LYS A 146 -5.09 -10.09 5.35
N CYS A 147 -5.26 -9.59 4.13
CA CYS A 147 -4.67 -10.13 2.91
C CYS A 147 -3.50 -9.28 2.39
N GLY A 148 -3.46 -8.00 2.73
CA GLY A 148 -2.43 -7.07 2.26
C GLY A 148 -2.13 -5.98 3.26
N GLY A 149 -1.02 -5.28 3.05
CA GLY A 149 -0.60 -4.15 3.87
C GLY A 149 0.14 -3.10 3.06
N ILE A 150 0.02 -1.86 3.47
CA ILE A 150 0.64 -0.70 2.83
C ILE A 150 1.54 0.00 3.85
N LEU A 151 2.72 0.43 3.43
CA LEU A 151 3.67 1.17 4.25
C LEU A 151 4.18 2.39 3.49
N ALA A 152 3.75 3.57 3.90
CA ALA A 152 4.30 4.83 3.40
C ALA A 152 5.37 5.35 4.36
N GLU A 153 6.56 5.64 3.84
CA GLU A 153 7.69 6.17 4.60
C GLU A 153 8.20 7.47 3.96
N GLY A 154 8.31 8.52 4.77
CA GLY A 154 8.94 9.76 4.36
C GLY A 154 10.47 9.65 4.39
N VAL A 155 11.14 10.00 3.30
CA VAL A 155 12.60 10.04 3.21
C VAL A 155 13.05 11.49 3.22
N PRO A 156 13.67 11.97 4.29
CA PRO A 156 14.22 13.33 4.35
C PRO A 156 15.28 13.52 3.26
N MET A 157 15.22 14.67 2.60
CA MET A 157 16.21 15.03 1.60
C MET A 157 17.36 15.80 2.23
N ALA A 158 18.57 15.69 1.65
CA ALA A 158 19.78 16.34 2.17
C ALA A 158 19.67 17.88 2.22
N ARG A 159 18.81 18.50 1.42
CA ARG A 159 18.49 19.94 1.52
C ARG A 159 17.36 20.12 2.52
N THR A 160 17.64 20.80 3.62
CA THR A 160 16.74 21.00 4.79
C THR A 160 15.38 21.63 4.46
N ALA A 161 15.24 22.30 3.31
CA ALA A 161 14.00 22.95 2.86
C ALA A 161 13.23 22.15 1.77
N ALA A 162 13.77 21.02 1.29
CA ALA A 162 13.07 20.23 0.28
C ALA A 162 12.01 19.34 0.95
N PRO A 163 10.81 19.21 0.35
CA PRO A 163 9.80 18.28 0.85
C PRO A 163 10.34 16.84 0.80
N PRO A 164 9.92 15.96 1.75
CA PRO A 164 10.38 14.59 1.76
C PRO A 164 9.91 13.85 0.52
N ALA A 165 10.76 12.96 0.01
CA ALA A 165 10.32 11.92 -0.91
C ALA A 165 9.50 10.88 -0.13
N ILE A 166 8.54 10.24 -0.78
CA ILE A 166 7.71 9.21 -0.17
C ILE A 166 7.99 7.86 -0.84
N VAL A 167 8.33 6.89 -0.03
CA VAL A 167 8.38 5.49 -0.43
C VAL A 167 7.08 4.82 -0.04
N LEU A 168 6.36 4.31 -1.03
CA LEU A 168 5.06 3.68 -0.85
C LEU A 168 5.18 2.18 -1.13
N GLY A 169 5.29 1.39 -0.07
CA GLY A 169 5.38 -0.06 -0.12
C GLY A 169 4.02 -0.73 -0.06
N ILE A 170 3.84 -1.77 -0.86
CA ILE A 170 2.62 -2.57 -0.93
C ILE A 170 2.99 -4.05 -0.87
N GLY A 171 2.44 -4.75 0.13
CA GLY A 171 2.50 -6.19 0.28
C GLY A 171 1.13 -6.82 0.09
N LEU A 172 1.04 -7.88 -0.73
CA LEU A 172 -0.19 -8.65 -0.95
C LEU A 172 0.11 -10.15 -0.86
N ASN A 173 -0.63 -10.85 -0.02
CA ASN A 173 -0.60 -12.30 0.07
C ASN A 173 -1.42 -12.90 -1.08
N VAL A 174 -0.76 -13.57 -2.03
CA VAL A 174 -1.43 -14.11 -3.22
C VAL A 174 -1.67 -15.61 -3.09
N THR A 175 -0.60 -16.41 -3.01
CA THR A 175 -0.67 -17.88 -2.98
C THR A 175 -0.10 -18.48 -1.69
N LEU A 176 -0.02 -17.70 -0.59
CA LEU A 176 0.40 -18.23 0.69
C LEU A 176 -0.59 -19.29 1.17
N ARG A 177 -0.07 -20.42 1.63
CA ARG A 177 -0.83 -21.48 2.26
C ARG A 177 -1.05 -21.17 3.75
N ALA A 178 -1.94 -21.88 4.40
CA ALA A 178 -2.29 -21.64 5.80
C ALA A 178 -1.08 -21.78 6.76
N ASP A 179 -0.18 -22.72 6.49
CA ASP A 179 1.06 -22.95 7.24
C ASP A 179 2.18 -21.91 6.96
N GLU A 180 2.01 -21.13 5.90
CA GLU A 180 2.95 -20.06 5.51
C GLU A 180 2.52 -18.66 6.03
N LEU A 181 1.31 -18.54 6.55
CA LEU A 181 0.79 -17.29 7.08
C LEU A 181 1.40 -16.97 8.45
N PRO A 182 1.70 -15.69 8.73
CA PRO A 182 2.23 -15.30 10.03
C PRO A 182 1.19 -15.52 11.14
N ALA A 183 1.63 -16.11 12.25
CA ALA A 183 0.83 -16.13 13.45
C ALA A 183 0.68 -14.71 14.00
N ASN A 184 -0.54 -14.28 14.23
CA ASN A 184 -0.82 -12.95 14.80
C ASN A 184 -1.87 -13.09 15.93
N PRO A 185 -1.48 -13.63 17.08
CA PRO A 185 -2.41 -13.99 18.17
C PRO A 185 -3.17 -12.78 18.75
N ASN A 186 -2.61 -11.59 18.64
CA ASN A 186 -3.18 -10.34 19.17
C ASN A 186 -3.68 -9.37 18.08
N GLY A 187 -3.76 -9.83 16.83
CA GLY A 187 -4.15 -8.99 15.69
C GLY A 187 -5.21 -9.64 14.82
N LEU A 188 -5.42 -9.06 13.63
CA LEU A 188 -6.29 -9.65 12.61
C LEU A 188 -5.72 -10.98 12.13
N PRO A 189 -6.53 -12.02 11.93
CA PRO A 189 -6.09 -13.22 11.23
C PRO A 189 -5.55 -12.84 9.85
N ALA A 190 -4.53 -13.56 9.39
CA ALA A 190 -4.00 -13.38 8.06
C ALA A 190 -4.69 -14.33 7.06
N THR A 191 -4.75 -13.93 5.79
CA THR A 191 -5.20 -14.76 4.68
C THR A 191 -4.40 -14.46 3.41
N SER A 192 -4.66 -15.20 2.34
CA SER A 192 -4.19 -14.94 0.98
C SER A 192 -5.35 -14.96 0.00
N LEU A 193 -5.15 -14.44 -1.21
CA LEU A 193 -6.17 -14.51 -2.25
C LEU A 193 -6.57 -15.96 -2.54
N GLN A 194 -5.59 -16.88 -2.60
CA GLN A 194 -5.84 -18.30 -2.82
C GLN A 194 -6.71 -18.92 -1.71
N LEU A 195 -6.40 -18.67 -0.44
CA LEU A 195 -7.17 -19.19 0.70
C LEU A 195 -8.57 -18.58 0.77
N ALA A 196 -8.73 -17.37 0.27
CA ALA A 196 -10.02 -16.69 0.19
C ALA A 196 -10.86 -17.14 -1.02
N GLY A 197 -10.36 -18.05 -1.86
CA GLY A 197 -11.10 -18.58 -3.01
C GLY A 197 -11.06 -17.71 -4.25
N ALA A 198 -9.97 -16.98 -4.48
CA ALA A 198 -9.80 -16.12 -5.65
C ALA A 198 -9.96 -16.88 -6.97
N ALA A 199 -10.66 -16.27 -7.93
CA ALA A 199 -10.82 -16.80 -9.30
C ALA A 199 -9.48 -16.86 -10.06
N ALA A 200 -8.55 -15.94 -9.76
CA ALA A 200 -7.20 -15.91 -10.32
C ALA A 200 -6.17 -15.48 -9.30
N THR A 201 -5.01 -16.13 -9.33
CA THR A 201 -3.86 -15.86 -8.45
C THR A 201 -2.58 -15.59 -9.23
N ASP A 202 -2.66 -15.25 -10.52
CA ASP A 202 -1.50 -14.86 -11.31
C ASP A 202 -1.01 -13.47 -10.88
N ARG A 203 0.22 -13.41 -10.37
CA ARG A 203 0.82 -12.19 -9.85
C ARG A 203 1.12 -11.14 -10.91
N ASP A 204 1.40 -11.53 -12.16
CA ASP A 204 1.73 -10.58 -13.23
C ASP A 204 0.54 -9.68 -13.59
N PRO A 205 -0.68 -10.19 -13.90
CA PRO A 205 -1.86 -9.37 -14.11
C PRO A 205 -2.24 -8.55 -12.87
N LEU A 206 -2.19 -9.14 -11.67
CA LEU A 206 -2.51 -8.45 -10.42
C LEU A 206 -1.58 -7.24 -10.19
N LEU A 207 -0.26 -7.43 -10.33
CA LEU A 207 0.71 -6.35 -10.18
C LEU A 207 0.52 -5.26 -11.23
N ARG A 208 0.25 -5.63 -12.49
CA ARG A 208 -0.03 -4.65 -13.54
C ARG A 208 -1.31 -3.85 -13.27
N ALA A 209 -2.37 -4.50 -12.82
CA ALA A 209 -3.62 -3.84 -12.48
C ALA A 209 -3.43 -2.88 -11.30
N LEU A 210 -2.74 -3.33 -10.24
CA LEU A 210 -2.40 -2.51 -9.08
C LEU A 210 -1.61 -1.26 -9.48
N LEU A 211 -0.51 -1.43 -10.21
CA LEU A 211 0.38 -0.31 -10.55
C LEU A 211 -0.26 0.67 -11.56
N ARG A 212 -1.14 0.19 -12.45
CA ARG A 212 -1.93 1.08 -13.32
C ARG A 212 -2.92 1.90 -12.50
N SER A 213 -3.72 1.23 -11.67
CA SER A 213 -4.69 1.92 -10.81
C SER A 213 -4.01 2.91 -9.86
N LEU A 214 -2.85 2.53 -9.29
CA LEU A 214 -2.05 3.42 -8.45
C LEU A 214 -1.58 4.66 -9.22
N GLY A 215 -1.07 4.48 -10.43
CA GLY A 215 -0.65 5.60 -11.30
C GLY A 215 -1.80 6.52 -11.68
N ASP A 216 -2.97 5.95 -12.00
CA ASP A 216 -4.18 6.72 -12.34
C ASP A 216 -4.68 7.55 -11.15
N TRP A 217 -4.78 6.95 -9.96
CA TRP A 217 -5.18 7.66 -8.75
C TRP A 217 -4.17 8.72 -8.32
N TYR A 218 -2.89 8.39 -8.37
CA TYR A 218 -1.83 9.36 -8.07
C TYR A 218 -1.87 10.54 -9.05
N GLY A 219 -2.03 10.28 -10.34
CA GLY A 219 -2.15 11.32 -11.35
C GLY A 219 -3.35 12.26 -11.12
N ARG A 220 -4.53 11.70 -10.80
CA ARG A 220 -5.73 12.49 -10.46
C ARG A 220 -5.52 13.33 -9.20
N TRP A 221 -4.94 12.74 -8.15
CA TRP A 221 -4.68 13.43 -6.90
C TRP A 221 -3.64 14.54 -7.06
N ARG A 222 -2.58 14.32 -7.89
CA ARG A 222 -1.60 15.34 -8.24
C ARG A 222 -2.22 16.47 -9.05
N ALA A 223 -3.07 16.16 -10.04
CA ALA A 223 -3.78 17.14 -10.86
C ALA A 223 -4.76 18.00 -10.04
N ALA A 224 -5.26 17.46 -8.92
CA ALA A 224 -6.09 18.16 -7.95
C ALA A 224 -5.27 18.78 -6.80
N GLU A 225 -3.95 18.96 -6.96
CA GLU A 225 -3.05 19.59 -5.98
C GLU A 225 -3.12 18.96 -4.58
N GLY A 226 -3.41 17.64 -4.52
CA GLY A 226 -3.53 16.90 -3.27
C GLY A 226 -4.93 16.89 -2.66
N ASP A 227 -5.91 17.56 -3.27
CA ASP A 227 -7.30 17.56 -2.79
C ASP A 227 -7.96 16.18 -3.08
N ALA A 228 -8.20 15.44 -2.00
CA ALA A 228 -8.83 14.12 -2.07
C ALA A 228 -10.32 14.17 -2.42
N VAL A 229 -10.99 15.29 -2.20
CA VAL A 229 -12.40 15.48 -2.58
C VAL A 229 -12.49 15.79 -4.08
N ALA A 230 -11.74 16.77 -4.55
CA ALA A 230 -11.73 17.18 -5.96
C ALA A 230 -11.26 16.06 -6.90
N SER A 231 -10.28 15.25 -6.47
CA SER A 231 -9.81 14.08 -7.23
C SER A 231 -10.78 12.89 -7.21
N GLY A 232 -11.82 12.92 -6.37
CA GLY A 232 -12.74 11.81 -6.13
C GLY A 232 -12.17 10.70 -5.24
N LEU A 233 -10.93 10.83 -4.76
CA LEU A 233 -10.24 9.81 -3.96
C LEU A 233 -10.95 9.55 -2.63
N ARG A 234 -11.41 10.61 -1.94
CA ARG A 234 -12.12 10.46 -0.66
C ARG A 234 -13.39 9.63 -0.81
N ALA A 235 -14.19 9.88 -1.83
CA ALA A 235 -15.40 9.11 -2.10
C ALA A 235 -15.07 7.63 -2.41
N ALA A 236 -14.06 7.39 -3.27
CA ALA A 236 -13.62 6.04 -3.59
C ALA A 236 -13.09 5.27 -2.38
N TYR A 237 -12.35 5.95 -1.48
CA TYR A 237 -11.86 5.35 -0.25
C TYR A 237 -12.99 4.99 0.72
N LEU A 238 -13.91 5.93 0.96
CA LEU A 238 -15.03 5.72 1.89
C LEU A 238 -15.95 4.58 1.43
N ALA A 239 -16.13 4.41 0.13
CA ALA A 239 -16.93 3.32 -0.43
C ALA A 239 -16.41 1.91 -0.10
N VAL A 240 -15.11 1.78 0.23
CA VAL A 240 -14.46 0.49 0.54
C VAL A 240 -13.86 0.44 1.94
N CYS A 241 -14.05 1.49 2.75
CA CYS A 241 -13.49 1.59 4.09
C CYS A 241 -14.34 0.83 5.11
N ALA A 242 -13.81 -0.26 5.67
CA ALA A 242 -14.47 -1.05 6.70
C ALA A 242 -14.36 -0.45 8.11
N THR A 243 -13.71 0.70 8.29
CA THR A 243 -13.50 1.31 9.61
C THR A 243 -14.52 2.40 9.92
N VAL A 244 -14.94 3.18 8.92
CA VAL A 244 -15.92 4.25 9.09
C VAL A 244 -17.29 3.66 9.47
N ASP A 245 -18.03 4.41 10.28
CA ASP A 245 -19.34 4.05 10.88
C ASP A 245 -19.27 2.85 11.85
N ARG A 246 -18.07 2.59 12.41
CA ARG A 246 -17.90 1.52 13.41
C ARG A 246 -17.39 2.04 14.74
N PRO A 247 -17.80 1.40 15.85
CA PRO A 247 -17.14 1.58 17.12
C PRO A 247 -15.71 1.01 17.04
N VAL A 248 -14.75 1.81 17.50
CA VAL A 248 -13.32 1.50 17.41
C VAL A 248 -12.64 1.76 18.74
N ARG A 249 -11.62 0.94 19.01
CA ARG A 249 -10.57 1.24 19.98
C ARG A 249 -9.29 1.49 19.23
N VAL A 250 -8.66 2.62 19.49
CA VAL A 250 -7.44 3.06 18.84
C VAL A 250 -6.29 3.01 19.82
N LEU A 251 -5.25 2.26 19.47
CA LEU A 251 -3.97 2.27 20.18
C LEU A 251 -3.10 3.36 19.57
N LEU A 252 -2.85 4.41 20.36
CA LEU A 252 -2.08 5.57 19.90
C LEU A 252 -0.57 5.27 19.88
N PRO A 253 0.24 6.03 19.13
CA PRO A 253 1.70 5.84 19.08
C PRO A 253 2.41 6.06 20.42
N ASP A 254 1.87 6.90 21.30
CA ASP A 254 2.38 7.21 22.65
C ASP A 254 2.02 6.15 23.71
N GLY A 255 1.30 5.09 23.30
CA GLY A 255 0.82 4.04 24.19
C GLY A 255 -0.56 4.31 24.81
N GLY A 256 -1.15 5.47 24.56
CA GLY A 256 -2.51 5.79 24.97
C GLY A 256 -3.58 4.99 24.20
N GLU A 257 -4.78 4.91 24.76
CA GLU A 257 -5.94 4.30 24.11
C GLU A 257 -7.09 5.31 23.97
N LEU A 258 -7.81 5.21 22.87
CA LEU A 258 -9.00 6.01 22.60
C LEU A 258 -10.13 5.08 22.15
N THR A 259 -11.31 5.22 22.74
CA THR A 259 -12.53 4.51 22.31
C THR A 259 -13.55 5.50 21.80
N GLY A 260 -14.19 5.20 20.67
CA GLY A 260 -15.20 6.06 20.06
C GLY A 260 -15.77 5.44 18.79
N THR A 261 -16.51 6.23 18.03
CA THR A 261 -17.00 5.83 16.71
C THR A 261 -16.21 6.52 15.62
N ALA A 262 -15.67 5.77 14.68
CA ALA A 262 -15.04 6.33 13.49
C ALA A 262 -16.11 6.91 12.57
N THR A 263 -16.09 8.22 12.33
CA THR A 263 -17.13 8.94 11.59
C THR A 263 -16.73 9.37 10.20
N GLY A 264 -15.45 9.23 9.85
CA GLY A 264 -14.97 9.60 8.52
C GLY A 264 -13.46 9.70 8.43
N VAL A 265 -13.01 10.22 7.28
CA VAL A 265 -11.62 10.59 7.01
C VAL A 265 -11.63 12.05 6.56
N ASP A 266 -10.78 12.88 7.17
CA ASP A 266 -10.71 14.32 6.90
C ASP A 266 -9.89 14.67 5.64
N ALA A 267 -9.69 15.98 5.42
CA ALA A 267 -8.96 16.49 4.26
C ALA A 267 -7.48 16.04 4.22
N ASP A 268 -6.88 15.76 5.37
CA ASP A 268 -5.48 15.34 5.50
C ASP A 268 -5.31 13.80 5.54
N GLY A 269 -6.39 13.04 5.36
CA GLY A 269 -6.37 11.57 5.41
C GLY A 269 -6.39 11.00 6.83
N GLN A 270 -6.67 11.83 7.84
CA GLN A 270 -6.75 11.42 9.23
C GLN A 270 -8.10 10.77 9.53
N LEU A 271 -8.10 9.73 10.37
CA LEU A 271 -9.34 9.13 10.86
C LEU A 271 -10.02 10.08 11.86
N VAL A 272 -11.27 10.37 11.61
CA VAL A 272 -12.10 11.17 12.51
C VAL A 272 -12.86 10.23 13.45
N VAL A 273 -12.63 10.37 14.75
CA VAL A 273 -13.26 9.55 15.79
C VAL A 273 -14.05 10.44 16.73
N ALA A 274 -15.35 10.21 16.81
CA ALA A 274 -16.22 10.83 17.79
C ALA A 274 -16.12 10.07 19.12
N THR A 275 -15.75 10.78 20.18
CA THR A 275 -15.76 10.28 21.57
C THR A 275 -16.83 11.04 22.37
N PRO A 276 -17.19 10.60 23.57
CA PRO A 276 -18.13 11.35 24.44
C PRO A 276 -17.65 12.78 24.75
N GLU A 277 -16.32 13.00 24.79
CA GLU A 277 -15.75 14.29 25.18
C GLU A 277 -15.50 15.22 24.00
N ALA A 278 -15.09 14.67 22.84
CA ALA A 278 -14.67 15.47 21.68
C ALA A 278 -14.55 14.64 20.42
N THR A 279 -14.53 15.33 19.27
CA THR A 279 -14.06 14.75 18.00
C THR A 279 -12.53 14.78 17.95
N ARG A 280 -11.92 13.66 17.60
CA ARG A 280 -10.46 13.50 17.49
C ARG A 280 -10.06 13.18 16.06
N HIS A 281 -8.99 13.81 15.59
CA HIS A 281 -8.38 13.57 14.29
C HIS A 281 -7.07 12.81 14.49
N LEU A 282 -6.96 11.64 13.89
CA LEU A 282 -5.86 10.71 14.14
C LEU A 282 -5.06 10.50 12.86
N SER A 283 -3.80 10.90 12.86
CA SER A 283 -2.86 10.67 11.75
C SER A 283 -2.23 9.27 11.77
N ALA A 284 -2.23 8.61 12.94
CA ALA A 284 -1.68 7.27 13.14
C ALA A 284 -2.39 6.57 14.29
N GLY A 285 -2.37 5.23 14.27
CA GLY A 285 -2.92 4.38 15.32
C GLY A 285 -3.07 2.95 14.82
N ASP A 286 -3.21 2.01 15.74
CA ASP A 286 -3.68 0.66 15.43
C ASP A 286 -5.15 0.56 15.82
N ILE A 287 -6.01 0.29 14.85
CA ILE A 287 -7.46 0.24 15.02
C ILE A 287 -7.89 -1.16 15.39
N LEU A 288 -8.68 -1.28 16.43
CA LEU A 288 -9.44 -2.49 16.76
C LEU A 288 -10.91 -2.17 16.55
N HIS A 289 -11.57 -2.88 15.63
CA HIS A 289 -13.02 -2.78 15.49
C HIS A 289 -13.67 -3.46 16.69
N LEU A 290 -14.52 -2.74 17.40
CA LEU A 290 -15.33 -3.29 18.48
C LEU A 290 -16.57 -3.97 17.88
N ARG A 291 -17.04 -5.03 18.54
CA ARG A 291 -18.26 -5.76 18.15
C ARG A 291 -19.48 -5.15 18.81
#